data_4943064e91147a52c287d770788b2ba6
#
_entry.id   4943064e91147a52c287d770788b2ba6
#
_cell.length_a   1.000
_cell.length_b   1.000
_cell.length_c   1.000
_cell.angle_alpha   90.00
_cell.angle_beta   90.00
_cell.angle_gamma   90.00
#
_symmetry.space_group_name_H-M   'P 1'
#
loop_
_entity.id
_entity.type
_entity.pdbx_description
1 polymer ?
#
loop_
_entity_poly.entity_id
_entity_poly.type
_entity_poly.pdbx_seq_one_letter_code
_entity_poly.pdbx_strand_id
1 'polypeptide(L)'
;MLTLLRVARVFTPQPSEATDILLSGGRVAYVGPELSVPTDWPVAITERPDCTAVPGFIDQHVHATGGGGEGGPVTRCPEITAAQIAERGIATIVGLLGTDGISRSPADLLAKVRGLRAEGIDAYMYTGNYRVPPPTLTGSVQHDLAWVPEVLGVGEIALSDHRSSQPSFDELARLVADARVGGMLAGKRGICHFHMGDGARGLDLLRRLLSETEIPAEQVIPTHVNRIGPLLDDAADFAKTFGASVDVTAFDGDPGDGFTGFDGVRALLERGVPAQRITMSSDCQGS
;
A
#
# COMPACT_ATOMS: atom_id res chain seq x y z
N MET A 1 -28.04 6.53 9.33
CA MET A 1 -27.77 7.60 10.32
C MET A 1 -27.02 8.71 9.62
N LEU A 2 -27.40 9.97 9.86
CA LEU A 2 -26.67 11.14 9.37
C LEU A 2 -25.74 11.60 10.48
N THR A 3 -24.49 11.95 10.11
CA THR A 3 -23.51 12.52 11.05
C THR A 3 -22.90 13.77 10.42
N LEU A 4 -22.97 14.90 11.09
CA LEU A 4 -22.31 16.14 10.70
C LEU A 4 -21.07 16.33 11.56
N LEU A 5 -19.91 16.42 10.92
CA LEU A 5 -18.64 16.77 11.56
C LEU A 5 -18.33 18.24 11.25
N ARG A 6 -18.16 19.07 12.28
CA ARG A 6 -17.71 20.47 12.19
C ARG A 6 -16.28 20.60 12.69
N VAL A 7 -15.43 21.18 11.87
CA VAL A 7 -13.99 21.31 12.13
C VAL A 7 -13.50 22.73 11.81
N ALA A 8 -12.28 23.04 12.25
CA ALA A 8 -11.66 24.33 11.90
C ALA A 8 -11.33 24.43 10.41
N ARG A 9 -10.96 23.33 9.78
CA ARG A 9 -10.49 23.29 8.39
C ARG A 9 -10.60 21.90 7.79
N VAL A 10 -10.81 21.84 6.46
CA VAL A 10 -10.78 20.59 5.69
C VAL A 10 -9.74 20.66 4.57
N PHE A 11 -8.97 19.57 4.38
CA PHE A 11 -8.09 19.37 3.22
C PHE A 11 -8.65 18.26 2.32
N THR A 12 -8.79 18.51 0.98
CA THR A 12 -9.38 17.57 -0.01
C THR A 12 -8.79 17.68 -1.42
N PRO A 13 -7.59 17.33 -1.74
CA PRO A 13 -6.30 17.28 -1.06
C PRO A 13 -5.68 18.67 -0.82
N GLN A 14 -6.32 19.73 -1.31
CA GLN A 14 -5.90 21.12 -1.08
C GLN A 14 -6.66 21.73 0.10
N PRO A 15 -6.11 22.77 0.77
CA PRO A 15 -6.85 23.54 1.75
C PRO A 15 -8.14 24.08 1.14
N SER A 16 -9.24 24.02 1.87
CA SER A 16 -10.53 24.55 1.43
C SER A 16 -11.17 25.42 2.50
N GLU A 17 -12.13 26.26 2.09
CA GLU A 17 -13.00 27.04 2.99
C GLU A 17 -14.03 26.18 3.72
N ALA A 18 -14.01 24.86 3.48
CA ALA A 18 -14.94 23.91 4.09
C ALA A 18 -14.66 23.75 5.57
N THR A 19 -15.72 23.73 6.37
CA THR A 19 -15.71 23.47 7.81
C THR A 19 -16.62 22.32 8.20
N ASP A 20 -17.56 21.94 7.33
CA ASP A 20 -18.57 20.91 7.59
C ASP A 20 -18.42 19.71 6.64
N ILE A 21 -18.50 18.52 7.21
CA ILE A 21 -18.53 17.25 6.51
C ILE A 21 -19.78 16.48 6.94
N LEU A 22 -20.73 16.26 6.01
CA LEU A 22 -21.90 15.42 6.28
C LEU A 22 -21.64 14.00 5.80
N LEU A 23 -21.86 13.06 6.69
CA LEU A 23 -21.77 11.62 6.42
C LEU A 23 -23.19 11.02 6.37
N SER A 24 -23.42 10.17 5.38
CA SER A 24 -24.68 9.42 5.20
C SER A 24 -24.37 8.01 4.72
N GLY A 25 -24.86 7.00 5.42
CA GLY A 25 -24.68 5.61 5.02
C GLY A 25 -23.22 5.18 4.82
N GLY A 26 -22.29 5.69 5.64
CA GLY A 26 -20.86 5.39 5.52
C GLY A 26 -20.15 6.13 4.36
N ARG A 27 -20.79 7.13 3.76
CA ARG A 27 -20.22 7.93 2.67
C ARG A 27 -20.22 9.41 3.01
N VAL A 28 -19.26 10.13 2.44
CA VAL A 28 -19.25 11.60 2.46
C VAL A 28 -20.34 12.11 1.51
N ALA A 29 -21.37 12.75 2.06
CA ALA A 29 -22.49 13.30 1.31
C ALA A 29 -22.31 14.78 0.99
N TYR A 30 -21.56 15.51 1.83
CA TYR A 30 -21.27 16.93 1.65
C TYR A 30 -19.92 17.28 2.26
N VAL A 31 -19.20 18.18 1.62
CA VAL A 31 -18.02 18.88 2.16
C VAL A 31 -18.14 20.32 1.70
N GLY A 32 -18.17 21.26 2.63
CA GLY A 32 -18.33 22.67 2.29
C GLY A 32 -18.35 23.58 3.51
N PRO A 33 -18.75 24.86 3.32
CA PRO A 33 -18.94 25.79 4.41
C PRO A 33 -20.05 25.33 5.36
N GLU A 34 -20.26 26.06 6.43
CA GLU A 34 -21.24 25.71 7.46
C GLU A 34 -22.61 25.35 6.87
N LEU A 35 -23.07 24.15 7.21
CA LEU A 35 -24.34 23.58 6.76
C LEU A 35 -25.43 23.86 7.80
N SER A 36 -26.48 24.58 7.39
CA SER A 36 -27.69 24.73 8.22
C SER A 36 -28.49 23.43 8.21
N VAL A 37 -28.59 22.80 9.39
CA VAL A 37 -29.34 21.55 9.56
C VAL A 37 -30.68 21.88 10.25
N PRO A 38 -31.83 21.47 9.68
CA PRO A 38 -33.12 21.62 10.34
C PRO A 38 -33.12 20.91 11.72
N THR A 39 -33.75 21.51 12.71
CA THR A 39 -33.76 21.02 14.09
C THR A 39 -34.51 19.70 14.28
N ASP A 40 -35.38 19.35 13.34
CA ASP A 40 -36.17 18.11 13.30
C ASP A 40 -35.47 16.96 12.56
N TRP A 41 -34.30 17.19 11.96
CA TRP A 41 -33.56 16.14 11.30
C TRP A 41 -32.77 15.28 12.30
N PRO A 42 -32.79 13.94 12.16
CA PRO A 42 -32.04 13.04 13.04
C PRO A 42 -30.57 12.99 12.67
N VAL A 43 -29.85 14.10 12.89
CA VAL A 43 -28.40 14.25 12.60
C VAL A 43 -27.62 14.30 13.90
N ALA A 44 -26.64 13.40 14.03
CA ALA A 44 -25.65 13.47 15.09
C ALA A 44 -24.59 14.54 14.72
N ILE A 45 -24.43 15.57 15.54
CA ILE A 45 -23.44 16.62 15.30
C ILE A 45 -22.23 16.39 16.19
N THR A 46 -21.05 16.38 15.61
CA THR A 46 -19.75 16.30 16.30
C THR A 46 -18.94 17.55 15.96
N GLU A 47 -18.64 18.35 16.98
CA GLU A 47 -17.86 19.56 16.82
C GLU A 47 -16.40 19.36 17.27
N ARG A 48 -15.48 19.77 16.43
CA ARG A 48 -14.02 19.73 16.66
C ARG A 48 -13.39 21.04 16.16
N PRO A 49 -13.65 22.18 16.82
CA PRO A 49 -13.24 23.50 16.32
C PRO A 49 -11.72 23.69 16.28
N ASP A 50 -10.96 22.87 16.99
CA ASP A 50 -9.49 22.91 17.01
C ASP A 50 -8.82 21.90 16.06
N CYS A 51 -9.62 21.12 15.32
CA CYS A 51 -9.12 20.07 14.45
C CYS A 51 -9.15 20.47 12.98
N THR A 52 -8.18 19.94 12.25
CA THR A 52 -8.20 19.91 10.78
C THR A 52 -8.59 18.50 10.33
N ALA A 53 -9.64 18.41 9.51
CA ALA A 53 -9.99 17.15 8.88
C ALA A 53 -9.15 16.92 7.62
N VAL A 54 -8.64 15.71 7.49
CA VAL A 54 -7.92 15.21 6.31
C VAL A 54 -8.52 13.86 5.90
N PRO A 55 -8.36 13.41 4.65
CA PRO A 55 -8.66 12.02 4.30
C PRO A 55 -7.88 11.06 5.19
N GLY A 56 -8.50 9.94 5.57
CA GLY A 56 -7.81 8.89 6.31
C GLY A 56 -6.60 8.36 5.53
N PHE A 57 -5.54 8.00 6.23
CA PHE A 57 -4.34 7.47 5.59
C PHE A 57 -4.61 6.12 4.94
N ILE A 58 -3.90 5.88 3.83
CA ILE A 58 -3.89 4.60 3.12
C ILE A 58 -2.51 3.99 3.30
N ASP A 59 -2.46 2.81 3.92
CA ASP A 59 -1.23 2.03 4.07
C ASP A 59 -1.26 0.85 3.10
N GLN A 60 -0.45 0.93 2.06
CA GLN A 60 -0.46 -0.06 0.99
C GLN A 60 0.43 -1.27 1.24
N HIS A 61 1.07 -1.37 2.41
CA HIS A 61 1.99 -2.45 2.73
C HIS A 61 1.90 -2.84 4.21
N VAL A 62 1.03 -3.82 4.50
CA VAL A 62 0.79 -4.29 5.87
C VAL A 62 0.79 -5.82 5.90
N HIS A 63 1.63 -6.43 6.73
CA HIS A 63 1.59 -7.86 7.00
C HIS A 63 0.42 -8.18 7.93
N ALA A 64 -0.82 -8.13 7.40
CA ALA A 64 -2.04 -8.17 8.20
C ALA A 64 -2.19 -9.47 9.03
N THR A 65 -1.66 -10.59 8.54
CA THR A 65 -1.59 -11.88 9.26
C THR A 65 -0.30 -12.04 10.07
N GLY A 66 0.46 -10.97 10.23
CA GLY A 66 1.82 -10.97 10.76
C GLY A 66 2.85 -11.44 9.75
N GLY A 67 4.09 -11.04 9.94
CA GLY A 67 5.28 -11.39 9.17
C GLY A 67 6.33 -12.06 10.05
N GLY A 68 7.60 -11.78 9.77
CA GLY A 68 8.74 -12.30 10.51
C GLY A 68 8.88 -13.82 10.40
N GLY A 69 9.64 -14.39 11.33
CA GLY A 69 9.93 -15.82 11.37
C GLY A 69 11.24 -16.20 10.69
N GLU A 70 11.96 -15.26 10.13
CA GLU A 70 13.23 -15.49 9.42
C GLU A 70 14.36 -15.90 10.35
N GLY A 71 14.31 -15.50 11.62
CA GLY A 71 15.18 -16.00 12.70
C GLY A 71 14.64 -17.24 13.41
N GLY A 72 13.66 -17.92 12.82
CA GLY A 72 12.98 -19.08 13.39
C GLY A 72 11.63 -18.73 14.03
N PRO A 73 10.88 -19.73 14.55
CA PRO A 73 9.48 -19.53 14.99
C PRO A 73 9.27 -18.46 16.07
N VAL A 74 10.29 -18.19 16.87
CA VAL A 74 10.22 -17.21 17.96
C VAL A 74 10.26 -15.75 17.49
N THR A 75 10.64 -15.51 16.22
CA THR A 75 10.71 -14.18 15.62
C THR A 75 9.47 -13.83 14.79
N ARG A 76 8.40 -14.63 14.89
CA ARG A 76 7.14 -14.37 14.20
C ARG A 76 6.41 -13.17 14.80
N CYS A 77 5.96 -12.26 13.95
CA CYS A 77 5.11 -11.15 14.36
C CYS A 77 3.64 -11.59 14.48
N PRO A 78 2.87 -11.04 15.44
CA PRO A 78 1.44 -11.33 15.56
C PRO A 78 0.65 -10.64 14.44
N GLU A 79 -0.62 -11.01 14.30
CA GLU A 79 -1.57 -10.32 13.43
C GLU A 79 -1.86 -8.90 13.94
N ILE A 80 -2.11 -7.97 13.01
CA ILE A 80 -2.56 -6.62 13.36
C ILE A 80 -4.04 -6.61 13.72
N THR A 81 -4.46 -5.71 14.61
CA THR A 81 -5.86 -5.51 15.00
C THR A 81 -6.43 -4.23 14.39
N ALA A 82 -7.77 -4.17 14.23
CA ALA A 82 -8.44 -2.96 13.77
C ALA A 82 -8.18 -1.75 14.68
N ALA A 83 -8.07 -1.97 15.99
CA ALA A 83 -7.75 -0.91 16.95
C ALA A 83 -6.36 -0.30 16.69
N GLN A 84 -5.34 -1.12 16.47
CA GLN A 84 -3.98 -0.65 16.15
C GLN A 84 -3.94 0.17 14.85
N ILE A 85 -4.69 -0.23 13.83
CA ILE A 85 -4.82 0.50 12.56
C ILE A 85 -5.49 1.85 12.80
N ALA A 86 -6.63 1.86 13.48
CA ALA A 86 -7.41 3.08 13.74
C ALA A 86 -6.67 4.10 14.61
N GLU A 87 -5.93 3.65 15.63
CA GLU A 87 -5.12 4.50 16.52
C GLU A 87 -4.06 5.32 15.76
N ARG A 88 -3.63 4.87 14.59
CA ARG A 88 -2.65 5.54 13.73
C ARG A 88 -3.30 6.44 12.66
N GLY A 89 -4.61 6.58 12.67
CA GLY A 89 -5.35 7.37 11.67
C GLY A 89 -5.41 6.72 10.29
N ILE A 90 -5.08 5.44 10.20
CA ILE A 90 -5.17 4.67 8.96
C ILE A 90 -6.62 4.24 8.76
N ALA A 91 -7.19 4.56 7.62
CA ALA A 91 -8.56 4.19 7.25
C ALA A 91 -8.60 3.01 6.26
N THR A 92 -7.54 2.86 5.47
CA THR A 92 -7.45 1.82 4.43
C THR A 92 -6.11 1.10 4.53
N ILE A 93 -6.12 -0.22 4.43
CA ILE A 93 -4.90 -1.02 4.32
C ILE A 93 -4.92 -1.92 3.10
N VAL A 94 -3.73 -2.26 2.59
CA VAL A 94 -3.53 -3.37 1.65
C VAL A 94 -2.64 -4.41 2.33
N GLY A 95 -3.23 -5.54 2.67
CA GLY A 95 -2.54 -6.67 3.28
C GLY A 95 -1.72 -7.45 2.26
N LEU A 96 -0.61 -8.03 2.72
CA LEU A 96 0.25 -8.87 1.89
C LEU A 96 0.97 -9.95 2.72
N LEU A 97 1.64 -10.86 2.02
CA LEU A 97 2.52 -11.87 2.59
C LEU A 97 3.94 -11.61 2.13
N GLY A 98 4.88 -11.70 3.07
CA GLY A 98 6.31 -11.59 2.81
C GLY A 98 6.98 -12.95 2.59
N THR A 99 8.10 -13.17 3.28
CA THR A 99 8.96 -14.36 3.17
C THR A 99 8.23 -15.67 3.50
N ASP A 100 7.39 -15.67 4.56
CA ASP A 100 6.68 -16.87 5.02
C ASP A 100 5.41 -17.13 4.18
N GLY A 101 5.57 -17.85 3.09
CA GLY A 101 4.47 -18.41 2.31
C GLY A 101 4.20 -19.89 2.60
N ILE A 102 4.72 -20.42 3.72
CA ILE A 102 4.55 -21.82 4.14
C ILE A 102 3.49 -21.92 5.22
N SER A 103 3.63 -21.13 6.30
CA SER A 103 2.70 -21.16 7.43
C SER A 103 1.64 -20.04 7.36
N ARG A 104 1.72 -19.17 6.35
CA ARG A 104 0.73 -18.16 5.98
C ARG A 104 0.31 -18.36 4.53
N SER A 105 -0.94 -18.06 4.21
CA SER A 105 -1.48 -18.30 2.88
C SER A 105 -2.34 -17.13 2.38
N PRO A 106 -2.54 -16.97 1.05
CA PRO A 106 -3.49 -16.00 0.53
C PRO A 106 -4.91 -16.18 1.08
N ALA A 107 -5.32 -17.42 1.41
CA ALA A 107 -6.64 -17.68 1.99
C ALA A 107 -6.75 -17.16 3.43
N ASP A 108 -5.71 -17.34 4.23
CA ASP A 108 -5.61 -16.78 5.58
C ASP A 108 -5.65 -15.25 5.55
N LEU A 109 -4.86 -14.64 4.66
CA LEU A 109 -4.85 -13.20 4.45
C LEU A 109 -6.22 -12.66 4.01
N LEU A 110 -6.92 -13.35 3.11
CA LEU A 110 -8.28 -12.96 2.68
C LEU A 110 -9.27 -13.01 3.85
N ALA A 111 -9.18 -14.04 4.70
CA ALA A 111 -10.02 -14.15 5.88
C ALA A 111 -9.78 -12.97 6.85
N LYS A 112 -8.50 -12.61 7.07
CA LYS A 112 -8.10 -11.45 7.90
C LYS A 112 -8.62 -10.13 7.33
N VAL A 113 -8.44 -9.89 6.04
CA VAL A 113 -8.93 -8.69 5.34
C VAL A 113 -10.45 -8.55 5.50
N ARG A 114 -11.20 -9.64 5.33
CA ARG A 114 -12.66 -9.64 5.52
C ARG A 114 -13.07 -9.39 6.97
N GLY A 115 -12.31 -9.92 7.94
CA GLY A 115 -12.48 -9.62 9.36
C GLY A 115 -12.32 -8.13 9.65
N LEU A 116 -11.22 -7.52 9.19
CA LEU A 116 -10.96 -6.09 9.36
C LEU A 116 -12.05 -5.21 8.71
N ARG A 117 -12.57 -5.61 7.53
CA ARG A 117 -13.70 -4.91 6.91
C ARG A 117 -14.98 -5.00 7.75
N ALA A 118 -15.24 -6.13 8.37
CA ALA A 118 -16.39 -6.29 9.28
C ALA A 118 -16.24 -5.43 10.55
N GLU A 119 -15.01 -5.13 10.96
CA GLU A 119 -14.69 -4.23 12.07
C GLU A 119 -14.68 -2.74 11.66
N GLY A 120 -14.81 -2.42 10.35
CA GLY A 120 -14.92 -1.04 9.86
C GLY A 120 -13.65 -0.46 9.24
N ILE A 121 -12.59 -1.23 9.07
CA ILE A 121 -11.39 -0.82 8.30
C ILE A 121 -11.62 -1.14 6.82
N ASP A 122 -11.33 -0.21 5.92
CA ASP A 122 -11.34 -0.50 4.50
C ASP A 122 -10.08 -1.29 4.13
N ALA A 123 -10.21 -2.62 3.96
CA ALA A 123 -9.08 -3.51 3.82
C ALA A 123 -9.11 -4.27 2.48
N TYR A 124 -7.96 -4.33 1.84
CA TYR A 124 -7.69 -5.03 0.59
C TYR A 124 -6.45 -5.91 0.75
N MET A 125 -6.05 -6.62 -0.31
CA MET A 125 -4.84 -7.43 -0.31
C MET A 125 -4.16 -7.50 -1.67
N TYR A 126 -2.88 -7.84 -1.65
CA TYR A 126 -2.20 -8.44 -2.79
C TYR A 126 -2.26 -9.96 -2.68
N THR A 127 -2.41 -10.65 -3.81
CA THR A 127 -2.19 -12.10 -3.86
C THR A 127 -0.72 -12.40 -4.03
N GLY A 128 -0.26 -13.56 -3.60
CA GLY A 128 1.15 -13.94 -3.68
C GLY A 128 1.93 -13.80 -2.39
N ASN A 129 3.23 -13.81 -2.53
CA ASN A 129 4.26 -13.60 -1.51
C ASN A 129 5.59 -13.27 -2.22
N TYR A 130 6.76 -13.38 -1.56
CA TYR A 130 8.09 -13.09 -2.13
C TYR A 130 8.44 -13.83 -3.43
N ARG A 131 7.87 -15.01 -3.67
CA ARG A 131 8.33 -15.89 -4.74
C ARG A 131 7.58 -15.75 -6.06
N VAL A 132 8.26 -16.12 -7.14
CA VAL A 132 7.67 -16.36 -8.47
C VAL A 132 7.89 -17.84 -8.82
N PRO A 133 6.86 -18.58 -9.26
CA PRO A 133 5.46 -18.19 -9.31
C PRO A 133 4.86 -18.00 -7.91
N PRO A 134 3.98 -17.02 -7.72
CA PRO A 134 3.38 -16.74 -6.42
C PRO A 134 2.27 -17.75 -6.09
N PRO A 135 2.01 -18.03 -4.79
CA PRO A 135 0.80 -18.73 -4.38
C PRO A 135 -0.44 -17.86 -4.66
N THR A 136 -1.54 -18.48 -5.03
CA THR A 136 -2.79 -17.83 -5.41
C THR A 136 -3.99 -18.47 -4.75
N LEU A 137 -5.12 -17.77 -4.72
CA LEU A 137 -6.40 -18.27 -4.19
C LEU A 137 -7.11 -19.23 -5.16
N THR A 138 -7.04 -18.92 -6.46
CA THR A 138 -7.88 -19.55 -7.49
C THR A 138 -7.08 -20.24 -8.60
N GLY A 139 -5.77 -20.37 -8.44
CA GLY A 139 -4.87 -21.05 -9.37
C GLY A 139 -4.10 -20.13 -10.32
N SER A 140 -4.44 -18.85 -10.41
CA SER A 140 -3.64 -17.84 -11.14
C SER A 140 -3.86 -16.43 -10.62
N VAL A 141 -2.86 -15.56 -10.81
CA VAL A 141 -2.94 -14.13 -10.49
C VAL A 141 -4.07 -13.44 -11.24
N GLN A 142 -4.25 -13.78 -12.51
CA GLN A 142 -5.33 -13.26 -13.35
C GLN A 142 -6.71 -13.55 -12.76
N HIS A 143 -6.96 -14.80 -12.33
CA HIS A 143 -8.24 -15.20 -11.76
C HIS A 143 -8.46 -14.57 -10.38
N ASP A 144 -7.43 -14.49 -9.53
CA ASP A 144 -7.54 -13.82 -8.23
C ASP A 144 -7.97 -12.36 -8.39
N LEU A 145 -7.33 -11.62 -9.29
CA LEU A 145 -7.68 -10.23 -9.60
C LEU A 145 -9.08 -10.09 -10.18
N ALA A 146 -9.46 -10.98 -11.09
CA ALA A 146 -10.74 -10.91 -11.78
C ALA A 146 -11.93 -11.25 -10.86
N TRP A 147 -11.78 -12.23 -9.98
CA TRP A 147 -12.89 -12.82 -9.25
C TRP A 147 -12.94 -12.47 -7.76
N VAL A 148 -11.82 -12.02 -7.16
CA VAL A 148 -11.79 -11.67 -5.74
C VAL A 148 -11.75 -10.13 -5.60
N PRO A 149 -12.85 -9.51 -5.17
CA PRO A 149 -12.95 -8.04 -5.08
C PRO A 149 -11.86 -7.40 -4.23
N GLU A 150 -11.42 -8.06 -3.18
CA GLU A 150 -10.42 -7.56 -2.25
C GLU A 150 -8.99 -7.59 -2.81
N VAL A 151 -8.71 -8.39 -3.86
CA VAL A 151 -7.37 -8.48 -4.47
C VAL A 151 -7.16 -7.32 -5.43
N LEU A 152 -6.19 -6.45 -5.16
CA LEU A 152 -5.86 -5.27 -5.99
C LEU A 152 -4.67 -5.49 -6.92
N GLY A 153 -3.84 -6.48 -6.63
CA GLY A 153 -2.61 -6.74 -7.35
C GLY A 153 -1.92 -8.01 -6.87
N VAL A 154 -0.64 -8.13 -7.17
CA VAL A 154 0.23 -9.22 -6.73
C VAL A 154 1.43 -8.67 -5.96
N GLY A 155 1.82 -9.32 -4.87
CA GLY A 155 2.98 -8.92 -4.05
C GLY A 155 2.91 -9.48 -2.62
N GLU A 156 3.97 -9.17 -1.87
CA GLU A 156 5.18 -8.48 -2.37
C GLU A 156 6.14 -9.49 -3.01
N ILE A 157 6.61 -9.18 -4.19
CA ILE A 157 7.57 -10.03 -4.91
C ILE A 157 8.99 -9.55 -4.60
N ALA A 158 9.86 -10.41 -4.06
CA ALA A 158 11.20 -10.02 -3.67
C ALA A 158 12.16 -9.98 -4.87
N LEU A 159 12.80 -8.83 -5.08
CA LEU A 159 13.85 -8.60 -6.06
C LEU A 159 15.10 -8.03 -5.39
N SER A 160 16.27 -8.31 -5.96
CA SER A 160 17.57 -7.85 -5.44
C SER A 160 17.76 -8.14 -3.95
N ASP A 161 17.26 -9.29 -3.51
CA ASP A 161 17.28 -9.76 -2.13
C ASP A 161 17.72 -11.23 -2.08
N HIS A 162 18.47 -11.61 -1.04
CA HIS A 162 18.93 -13.00 -0.86
C HIS A 162 17.76 -13.99 -0.62
N ARG A 163 16.58 -13.48 -0.18
CA ARG A 163 15.34 -14.25 0.05
C ARG A 163 14.48 -14.38 -1.21
N SER A 164 14.83 -13.66 -2.28
CA SER A 164 14.13 -13.73 -3.56
C SER A 164 14.21 -15.12 -4.18
N SER A 165 13.16 -15.55 -4.86
CA SER A 165 13.19 -16.77 -5.71
C SER A 165 14.06 -16.62 -6.95
N GLN A 166 14.70 -15.47 -7.16
CA GLN A 166 15.56 -15.13 -8.29
C GLN A 166 14.88 -15.34 -9.66
N PRO A 167 13.68 -14.74 -9.89
CA PRO A 167 12.96 -14.95 -11.14
C PRO A 167 13.77 -14.47 -12.34
N SER A 168 13.64 -15.20 -13.44
CA SER A 168 14.12 -14.73 -14.73
C SER A 168 13.28 -13.53 -15.22
N PHE A 169 13.82 -12.81 -16.20
CA PHE A 169 13.08 -11.69 -16.83
C PHE A 169 11.73 -12.15 -17.40
N ASP A 170 11.70 -13.30 -18.10
CA ASP A 170 10.48 -13.81 -18.74
C ASP A 170 9.40 -14.21 -17.72
N GLU A 171 9.80 -14.78 -16.57
CA GLU A 171 8.88 -15.11 -15.49
C GLU A 171 8.28 -13.84 -14.87
N LEU A 172 9.12 -12.82 -14.63
CA LEU A 172 8.66 -11.55 -14.10
C LEU A 172 7.73 -10.82 -15.07
N ALA A 173 8.11 -10.72 -16.34
CA ALA A 173 7.30 -10.08 -17.39
C ALA A 173 5.92 -10.76 -17.53
N ARG A 174 5.89 -12.08 -17.50
CA ARG A 174 4.65 -12.87 -17.55
C ARG A 174 3.76 -12.61 -16.33
N LEU A 175 4.34 -12.58 -15.13
CA LEU A 175 3.63 -12.28 -13.89
C LEU A 175 2.96 -10.89 -13.93
N VAL A 176 3.71 -9.87 -14.37
CA VAL A 176 3.19 -8.51 -14.45
C VAL A 176 2.12 -8.37 -15.55
N ALA A 177 2.29 -9.05 -16.68
CA ALA A 177 1.28 -9.12 -17.74
C ALA A 177 -0.01 -9.81 -17.26
N ASP A 178 0.08 -10.88 -16.48
CA ASP A 178 -1.07 -11.55 -15.89
C ASP A 178 -1.82 -10.64 -14.90
N ALA A 179 -1.08 -9.93 -14.05
CA ALA A 179 -1.66 -8.96 -13.14
C ALA A 179 -2.36 -7.81 -13.89
N ARG A 180 -1.74 -7.33 -14.99
CA ARG A 180 -2.33 -6.30 -15.87
C ARG A 180 -3.67 -6.74 -16.43
N VAL A 181 -3.72 -7.90 -17.06
CA VAL A 181 -4.92 -8.39 -17.73
C VAL A 181 -6.03 -8.68 -16.71
N GLY A 182 -5.69 -9.36 -15.59
CA GLY A 182 -6.65 -9.61 -14.51
C GLY A 182 -7.22 -8.32 -13.92
N GLY A 183 -6.37 -7.33 -13.71
CA GLY A 183 -6.78 -6.01 -13.25
C GLY A 183 -7.73 -5.31 -14.22
N MET A 184 -7.39 -5.26 -15.50
CA MET A 184 -8.24 -4.65 -16.54
C MET A 184 -9.63 -5.29 -16.61
N LEU A 185 -9.70 -6.62 -16.56
CA LEU A 185 -10.98 -7.35 -16.61
C LEU A 185 -11.86 -7.09 -15.38
N ALA A 186 -11.27 -6.70 -14.26
CA ALA A 186 -11.97 -6.38 -13.02
C ALA A 186 -12.16 -4.87 -12.76
N GLY A 187 -11.76 -3.99 -13.70
CA GLY A 187 -11.76 -2.54 -13.48
C GLY A 187 -10.76 -2.08 -12.41
N LYS A 188 -9.70 -2.85 -12.17
CA LYS A 188 -8.63 -2.57 -11.21
C LYS A 188 -7.32 -2.25 -11.93
N ARG A 189 -6.34 -1.67 -11.22
CA ARG A 189 -5.01 -1.42 -11.80
C ARG A 189 -4.20 -2.70 -12.02
N GLY A 190 -4.33 -3.71 -11.14
CA GLY A 190 -3.50 -4.92 -11.18
C GLY A 190 -2.04 -4.61 -10.83
N ILE A 191 -1.83 -3.91 -9.71
CA ILE A 191 -0.51 -3.48 -9.24
C ILE A 191 0.39 -4.69 -9.00
N CYS A 192 1.68 -4.54 -9.34
CA CYS A 192 2.74 -5.44 -8.91
C CYS A 192 3.61 -4.72 -7.89
N HIS A 193 3.57 -5.17 -6.65
CA HIS A 193 4.28 -4.58 -5.52
C HIS A 193 5.57 -5.37 -5.26
N PHE A 194 6.72 -4.71 -5.32
CA PHE A 194 8.03 -5.35 -5.31
C PHE A 194 8.82 -5.00 -4.07
N HIS A 195 9.13 -6.01 -3.25
CA HIS A 195 10.11 -5.89 -2.18
C HIS A 195 11.51 -5.71 -2.76
N MET A 196 12.15 -4.60 -2.47
CA MET A 196 13.53 -4.35 -2.87
C MET A 196 14.47 -4.66 -1.71
N GLY A 197 15.41 -5.58 -1.95
CA GLY A 197 16.48 -5.86 -1.03
C GLY A 197 17.66 -4.88 -1.17
N ASP A 198 18.77 -5.21 -0.51
CA ASP A 198 20.03 -4.48 -0.53
C ASP A 198 21.03 -5.01 -1.59
N GLY A 199 20.57 -5.91 -2.45
CA GLY A 199 21.41 -6.51 -3.49
C GLY A 199 21.88 -5.50 -4.53
N ALA A 200 23.09 -5.67 -5.04
CA ALA A 200 23.76 -4.74 -5.95
C ALA A 200 23.04 -4.50 -7.29
N ARG A 201 22.07 -5.35 -7.65
CA ARG A 201 21.29 -5.19 -8.89
C ARG A 201 20.21 -4.11 -8.80
N GLY A 202 19.88 -3.63 -7.59
CA GLY A 202 18.87 -2.60 -7.39
C GLY A 202 17.60 -2.84 -8.23
N LEU A 203 17.20 -1.85 -9.01
CA LEU A 203 16.01 -1.87 -9.86
C LEU A 203 16.25 -2.37 -11.30
N ASP A 204 17.41 -2.95 -11.62
CA ASP A 204 17.78 -3.35 -12.99
C ASP A 204 16.70 -4.20 -13.68
N LEU A 205 16.14 -5.17 -12.99
CA LEU A 205 15.12 -6.05 -13.57
C LEU A 205 13.82 -5.31 -13.88
N LEU A 206 13.44 -4.33 -13.04
CA LEU A 206 12.28 -3.47 -13.28
C LEU A 206 12.53 -2.46 -14.40
N ARG A 207 13.76 -1.94 -14.52
CA ARG A 207 14.16 -1.08 -15.65
C ARG A 207 14.04 -1.83 -16.98
N ARG A 208 14.55 -3.07 -17.02
CA ARG A 208 14.41 -3.91 -18.20
C ARG A 208 12.94 -4.17 -18.52
N LEU A 209 12.13 -4.47 -17.50
CA LEU A 209 10.69 -4.70 -17.67
C LEU A 209 10.02 -3.52 -18.39
N LEU A 210 10.25 -2.30 -17.91
CA LEU A 210 9.61 -1.10 -18.47
C LEU A 210 10.22 -0.62 -19.80
N SER A 211 11.46 -1.03 -20.14
CA SER A 211 12.11 -0.65 -21.40
C SER A 211 12.01 -1.70 -22.50
N GLU A 212 11.85 -2.97 -22.15
CA GLU A 212 11.82 -4.10 -23.10
C GLU A 212 10.41 -4.67 -23.34
N THR A 213 9.38 -4.11 -22.66
CA THR A 213 7.97 -4.55 -22.81
C THR A 213 7.01 -3.36 -22.91
N GLU A 214 5.75 -3.62 -23.28
CA GLU A 214 4.66 -2.64 -23.32
C GLU A 214 3.96 -2.46 -21.97
N ILE A 215 4.52 -2.97 -20.88
CA ILE A 215 3.95 -2.85 -19.53
C ILE A 215 4.01 -1.39 -19.08
N PRO A 216 2.88 -0.77 -18.71
CA PRO A 216 2.87 0.61 -18.26
C PRO A 216 3.49 0.76 -16.86
N ALA A 217 4.20 1.85 -16.65
CA ALA A 217 4.93 2.11 -15.41
C ALA A 217 4.05 2.11 -14.14
N GLU A 218 2.77 2.45 -14.28
CA GLU A 218 1.79 2.45 -13.18
C GLU A 218 1.47 1.04 -12.62
N GLN A 219 1.93 -0.01 -13.29
CA GLN A 219 1.81 -1.38 -12.80
C GLN A 219 2.84 -1.73 -11.74
N VAL A 220 3.93 -0.99 -11.66
CA VAL A 220 5.15 -1.36 -10.94
C VAL A 220 5.37 -0.42 -9.77
N ILE A 221 5.39 -0.95 -8.56
CA ILE A 221 5.68 -0.18 -7.34
C ILE A 221 6.79 -0.90 -6.55
N PRO A 222 8.05 -0.49 -6.68
CA PRO A 222 9.11 -0.93 -5.77
C PRO A 222 8.94 -0.29 -4.39
N THR A 223 8.98 -1.10 -3.33
CA THR A 223 8.94 -0.66 -1.94
C THR A 223 10.28 -0.82 -1.25
N HIS A 224 10.41 -0.25 -0.06
CA HIS A 224 11.64 -0.20 0.74
C HIS A 224 12.80 0.53 0.05
N VAL A 225 12.47 1.48 -0.84
CA VAL A 225 13.52 2.17 -1.63
C VAL A 225 14.46 3.02 -0.77
N ASN A 226 14.09 3.29 0.48
CA ASN A 226 14.90 4.01 1.47
C ASN A 226 15.83 3.11 2.31
N ARG A 227 15.89 1.80 2.00
CA ARG A 227 16.67 0.81 2.77
C ARG A 227 18.17 1.11 2.80
N ILE A 228 18.73 1.56 1.67
CA ILE A 228 20.14 1.99 1.55
C ILE A 228 20.25 3.17 0.58
N GLY A 229 21.29 4.00 0.74
CA GLY A 229 21.52 5.16 -0.11
C GLY A 229 21.57 4.88 -1.62
N PRO A 230 22.36 3.91 -2.08
CA PRO A 230 22.41 3.55 -3.51
C PRO A 230 21.06 3.13 -4.11
N LEU A 231 20.21 2.43 -3.35
CA LEU A 231 18.87 2.04 -3.79
C LEU A 231 17.94 3.25 -3.90
N LEU A 232 18.05 4.21 -2.98
CA LEU A 232 17.28 5.46 -3.04
C LEU A 232 17.65 6.30 -4.28
N ASP A 233 18.93 6.38 -4.61
CA ASP A 233 19.42 7.08 -5.80
C ASP A 233 18.90 6.40 -7.08
N ASP A 234 18.97 5.07 -7.13
CA ASP A 234 18.45 4.25 -8.22
C ASP A 234 16.93 4.41 -8.39
N ALA A 235 16.17 4.42 -7.28
CA ALA A 235 14.74 4.63 -7.28
C ALA A 235 14.33 6.03 -7.73
N ALA A 236 15.08 7.05 -7.33
CA ALA A 236 14.84 8.42 -7.81
C ALA A 236 15.03 8.56 -9.32
N ASP A 237 16.07 7.94 -9.88
CA ASP A 237 16.29 7.92 -11.31
C ASP A 237 15.24 7.09 -12.05
N PHE A 238 14.86 5.92 -11.50
CA PHE A 238 13.80 5.07 -12.04
C PHE A 238 12.46 5.81 -12.11
N ALA A 239 12.05 6.47 -11.02
CA ALA A 239 10.80 7.23 -10.96
C ALA A 239 10.77 8.36 -12.01
N LYS A 240 11.87 9.11 -12.18
CA LYS A 240 11.98 10.20 -13.17
C LYS A 240 12.00 9.70 -14.60
N THR A 241 12.72 8.61 -14.85
CA THR A 241 12.90 8.06 -16.21
C THR A 241 11.60 7.46 -16.75
N PHE A 242 10.89 6.70 -15.94
CA PHE A 242 9.71 5.95 -16.37
C PHE A 242 8.38 6.59 -15.92
N GLY A 243 8.39 7.58 -15.04
CA GLY A 243 7.19 8.12 -14.43
C GLY A 243 6.51 7.11 -13.47
N ALA A 244 7.26 6.11 -12.98
CA ALA A 244 6.78 5.12 -12.05
C ALA A 244 6.63 5.68 -10.64
N SER A 245 5.81 5.05 -9.80
CA SER A 245 5.76 5.35 -8.38
C SER A 245 6.79 4.52 -7.61
N VAL A 246 7.30 5.06 -6.52
CA VAL A 246 8.22 4.40 -5.59
C VAL A 246 7.70 4.53 -4.17
N ASP A 247 7.95 3.53 -3.34
CA ASP A 247 7.41 3.46 -1.99
C ASP A 247 8.50 3.45 -0.93
N VAL A 248 8.36 4.36 0.03
CA VAL A 248 9.25 4.54 1.18
C VAL A 248 8.65 3.83 2.38
N THR A 249 9.43 3.03 3.09
CA THR A 249 9.01 2.45 4.37
C THR A 249 9.09 3.48 5.48
N ALA A 250 8.03 3.60 6.29
CA ALA A 250 7.93 4.50 7.43
C ALA A 250 8.74 3.96 8.64
N PHE A 251 10.02 3.79 8.43
CA PHE A 251 10.95 3.34 9.46
C PHE A 251 11.33 4.50 10.38
N ASP A 252 11.25 4.31 11.69
CA ASP A 252 11.46 5.36 12.71
C ASP A 252 12.66 5.11 13.64
N GLY A 253 13.34 3.97 13.47
CA GLY A 253 14.53 3.62 14.23
C GLY A 253 15.84 4.13 13.61
N ASP A 254 16.96 3.56 14.04
CA ASP A 254 18.24 3.77 13.38
C ASP A 254 18.22 3.07 12.02
N PRO A 255 18.24 3.82 10.91
CA PRO A 255 18.16 3.24 9.57
C PRO A 255 19.46 2.57 9.12
N GLY A 256 20.54 2.60 9.95
CA GLY A 256 21.86 2.14 9.53
C GLY A 256 22.35 2.92 8.29
N ASP A 257 22.58 2.21 7.17
CA ASP A 257 23.00 2.82 5.90
C ASP A 257 21.84 3.41 5.07
N GLY A 258 20.60 3.34 5.59
CA GLY A 258 19.40 3.80 4.91
C GLY A 258 18.90 5.17 5.37
N PHE A 259 17.60 5.38 5.21
CA PHE A 259 16.90 6.62 5.59
C PHE A 259 15.65 6.29 6.39
N THR A 260 15.33 7.14 7.38
CA THR A 260 14.00 7.10 8.00
C THR A 260 12.91 7.37 6.94
N GLY A 261 11.64 7.07 7.25
CA GLY A 261 10.55 7.38 6.33
C GLY A 261 10.51 8.84 5.91
N PHE A 262 10.66 9.75 6.87
CA PHE A 262 10.68 11.20 6.61
C PHE A 262 11.89 11.62 5.74
N ASP A 263 13.09 11.16 6.09
CA ASP A 263 14.30 11.52 5.37
C ASP A 263 14.31 10.92 3.96
N GLY A 264 13.77 9.71 3.78
CA GLY A 264 13.62 9.07 2.48
C GLY A 264 12.71 9.86 1.54
N VAL A 265 11.54 10.28 2.02
CA VAL A 265 10.62 11.14 1.24
C VAL A 265 11.29 12.47 0.88
N ARG A 266 11.91 13.14 1.88
CA ARG A 266 12.63 14.40 1.64
C ARG A 266 13.73 14.24 0.59
N ALA A 267 14.54 13.20 0.72
CA ALA A 267 15.64 12.93 -0.19
C ALA A 267 15.18 12.62 -1.62
N LEU A 268 14.04 11.94 -1.80
CA LEU A 268 13.44 11.75 -3.13
C LEU A 268 12.94 13.06 -3.74
N LEU A 269 12.29 13.91 -2.94
CA LEU A 269 11.86 15.25 -3.40
C LEU A 269 13.05 16.13 -3.81
N GLU A 270 14.13 16.14 -3.01
CA GLU A 270 15.37 16.86 -3.32
C GLU A 270 16.05 16.35 -4.61
N ARG A 271 15.89 15.06 -4.94
CA ARG A 271 16.34 14.47 -6.21
C ARG A 271 15.40 14.73 -7.39
N GLY A 272 14.33 15.50 -7.16
CA GLY A 272 13.38 15.92 -8.19
C GLY A 272 12.31 14.89 -8.54
N VAL A 273 12.07 13.90 -7.69
CA VAL A 273 10.92 12.99 -7.87
C VAL A 273 9.64 13.75 -7.52
N PRO A 274 8.64 13.80 -8.41
CA PRO A 274 7.37 14.45 -8.10
C PRO A 274 6.67 13.80 -6.90
N ALA A 275 6.11 14.60 -5.99
CA ALA A 275 5.42 14.10 -4.79
C ALA A 275 4.33 13.08 -5.12
N GLN A 276 3.65 13.21 -6.27
CA GLN A 276 2.61 12.28 -6.74
C GLN A 276 3.14 10.89 -7.13
N ARG A 277 4.46 10.74 -7.20
CA ARG A 277 5.13 9.46 -7.49
C ARG A 277 5.80 8.85 -6.27
N ILE A 278 5.66 9.48 -5.10
CA ILE A 278 6.18 8.98 -3.84
C ILE A 278 5.00 8.53 -2.99
N THR A 279 5.05 7.28 -2.56
CA THR A 279 4.16 6.74 -1.53
C THR A 279 4.98 6.40 -0.29
N MET A 280 4.30 6.27 0.84
CA MET A 280 4.90 5.80 2.08
C MET A 280 3.97 4.76 2.70
N SER A 281 4.53 3.65 3.11
CA SER A 281 3.84 2.55 3.78
C SER A 281 4.55 2.16 5.06
N SER A 282 3.86 1.46 5.96
CA SER A 282 4.44 1.17 7.28
C SER A 282 5.31 -0.07 7.31
N ASP A 283 5.07 -1.04 6.46
CA ASP A 283 5.61 -2.41 6.59
C ASP A 283 5.24 -3.04 7.96
N CYS A 284 4.08 -2.65 8.47
CA CYS A 284 3.63 -3.02 9.81
C CYS A 284 3.52 -4.53 9.96
N GLN A 285 4.04 -5.06 11.08
CA GLN A 285 4.12 -6.49 11.39
C GLN A 285 5.01 -7.29 10.39
N GLY A 286 5.89 -6.64 9.63
CA GLY A 286 6.77 -7.30 8.65
C GLY A 286 7.86 -8.14 9.30
N SER A 287 8.60 -7.60 10.26
CA SER A 287 9.68 -8.27 10.98
C SER A 287 9.95 -7.59 12.31
#